data_b649800a88c4dad6d2910eca5e3bde87
#
_entry.id   b649800a88c4dad6d2910eca5e3bde87
#
_cell.length_a   1.000
_cell.length_b   1.000
_cell.length_c   1.000
_cell.angle_alpha   90.00
_cell.angle_beta   90.00
_cell.angle_gamma   90.00
#
_symmetry.space_group_name_H-M   'P 1'
#
loop_
_entity.id
_entity.type
_entity.pdbx_description
1 polymer ?
#
loop_
_entity_poly.entity_id
_entity_poly.type
_entity_poly.pdbx_seq_one_letter_code
_entity_poly.pdbx_strand_id
1 'polypeptide(L)'
;MGEYCLVEKADHIMTVRINRPDRLNALHPPGNAELGQVFDDFAADDDLWVAIITGEGRGFSAGNDLRYQAEGGERVPMPRGFGGLTSRFDMNKPVIAAV
;
A
#
# COMPACT_ATOMS: atom_id res chain seq x y z
N MET A 1 -11.06 -0.01 3.65
CA MET A 1 -10.05 -0.24 2.60
C MET A 1 -10.76 -0.29 1.29
N GLY A 2 -10.06 -0.21 0.20
CA GLY A 2 -10.68 -0.23 -1.09
C GLY A 2 -10.87 1.13 -1.74
N GLU A 3 -10.48 2.22 -1.09
CA GLU A 3 -10.47 3.51 -1.76
C GLU A 3 -9.19 3.73 -2.54
N TYR A 4 -8.04 3.53 -1.91
CA TYR A 4 -6.73 3.76 -2.52
C TYR A 4 -5.97 2.48 -2.80
N CYS A 5 -6.48 1.35 -2.38
CA CYS A 5 -5.94 0.06 -2.75
C CYS A 5 -7.02 -1.02 -2.76
N LEU A 6 -6.78 -2.04 -3.57
CA LEU A 6 -7.66 -3.20 -3.72
C LEU A 6 -6.94 -4.41 -3.14
N VAL A 7 -7.63 -5.24 -2.38
CA VAL A 7 -7.04 -6.39 -1.70
C VAL A 7 -7.75 -7.66 -2.12
N GLU A 8 -6.97 -8.66 -2.53
CA GLU A 8 -7.45 -10.01 -2.82
C GLU A 8 -6.68 -11.00 -1.96
N LYS A 9 -7.35 -12.05 -1.49
CA LYS A 9 -6.76 -13.09 -0.66
C LYS A 9 -7.14 -14.45 -1.23
N ALA A 10 -6.14 -15.27 -1.53
CA ALA A 10 -6.34 -16.62 -2.03
C ALA A 10 -5.09 -17.46 -1.75
N ASP A 11 -5.27 -18.72 -1.35
CA ASP A 11 -4.18 -19.68 -1.18
C ASP A 11 -3.03 -19.16 -0.30
N HIS A 12 -3.37 -18.50 0.81
CA HIS A 12 -2.42 -17.93 1.77
C HIS A 12 -1.63 -16.74 1.21
N ILE A 13 -2.05 -16.19 0.08
CA ILE A 13 -1.40 -15.04 -0.56
C ILE A 13 -2.36 -13.85 -0.53
N MET A 14 -1.84 -12.71 -0.08
CA MET A 14 -2.55 -11.44 -0.21
C MET A 14 -1.96 -10.67 -1.38
N THR A 15 -2.80 -10.26 -2.31
CA THR A 15 -2.40 -9.35 -3.38
C THR A 15 -3.03 -8.00 -3.11
N VAL A 16 -2.20 -6.97 -2.97
CA VAL A 16 -2.67 -5.59 -2.81
C VAL A 16 -2.27 -4.77 -4.02
N ARG A 17 -3.26 -4.07 -4.61
CA ARG A 17 -3.04 -3.21 -5.77
C ARG A 17 -3.25 -1.76 -5.36
N ILE A 18 -2.26 -0.93 -5.61
CA ILE A 18 -2.41 0.52 -5.43
C ILE A 18 -3.42 0.98 -6.49
N ASN A 19 -4.48 1.65 -6.06
CA ASN A 19 -5.60 1.99 -6.93
C ASN A 19 -5.76 3.50 -7.08
N ARG A 20 -4.77 4.12 -7.73
CA ARG A 20 -4.80 5.52 -8.13
C ARG A 20 -4.26 5.66 -9.55
N PRO A 21 -4.82 4.92 -10.53
CA PRO A 21 -4.25 4.89 -11.88
C PRO A 21 -4.29 6.24 -12.59
N ASP A 22 -5.22 7.12 -12.25
CA ASP A 22 -5.30 8.49 -12.76
C ASP A 22 -4.18 9.40 -12.25
N ARG A 23 -3.49 8.99 -11.20
CA ARG A 23 -2.30 9.64 -10.63
C ARG A 23 -1.06 8.77 -10.78
N LEU A 24 -1.07 7.81 -11.72
CA LEU A 24 0.01 6.84 -11.93
C LEU A 24 0.38 6.09 -10.64
N ASN A 25 -0.60 5.85 -9.80
CA ASN A 25 -0.46 5.19 -8.50
C ASN A 25 0.53 5.87 -7.56
N ALA A 26 0.69 7.19 -7.69
CA ALA A 26 1.46 7.97 -6.73
C ALA A 26 0.81 7.87 -5.35
N LEU A 27 1.64 7.80 -4.32
CA LEU A 27 1.18 7.61 -2.95
C LEU A 27 1.14 8.95 -2.22
N HIS A 28 -0.01 9.22 -1.62
CA HIS A 28 -0.26 10.40 -0.78
C HIS A 28 -0.50 9.93 0.66
N PRO A 29 -0.49 10.84 1.66
CA PRO A 29 -0.66 10.41 3.05
C PRO A 29 -1.87 9.51 3.32
N PRO A 30 -3.08 9.79 2.83
CA PRO A 30 -4.20 8.86 3.04
C PRO A 30 -3.97 7.47 2.43
N GLY A 31 -3.35 7.40 1.26
CA GLY A 31 -3.03 6.11 0.62
C GLY A 31 -1.99 5.33 1.40
N ASN A 32 -0.97 6.02 1.91
CA ASN A 32 0.05 5.39 2.75
C ASN A 32 -0.56 4.87 4.05
N ALA A 33 -1.47 5.61 4.66
CA ALA A 33 -2.15 5.18 5.87
C ALA A 33 -3.03 3.94 5.61
N GLU A 34 -3.73 3.92 4.49
CA GLU A 34 -4.55 2.76 4.11
C GLU A 34 -3.68 1.52 3.89
N LEU A 35 -2.56 1.65 3.19
CA LEU A 35 -1.60 0.54 3.00
C LEU A 35 -1.02 0.08 4.33
N GLY A 36 -0.75 1.02 5.25
CA GLY A 36 -0.29 0.68 6.59
C GLY A 36 -1.26 -0.25 7.31
N GLN A 37 -2.55 0.04 7.23
CA GLN A 37 -3.58 -0.81 7.82
C GLN A 37 -3.68 -2.16 7.11
N VAL A 38 -3.60 -2.17 5.79
CA VAL A 38 -3.62 -3.43 5.02
C VAL A 38 -2.48 -4.35 5.45
N PHE A 39 -1.28 -3.82 5.62
CA PHE A 39 -0.13 -4.62 6.04
C PHE A 39 -0.18 -4.98 7.53
N ASP A 40 -0.79 -4.16 8.38
CA ASP A 40 -1.06 -4.54 9.76
C ASP A 40 -1.95 -5.78 9.81
N ASP A 41 -3.03 -5.78 9.04
CA ASP A 41 -3.97 -6.90 8.97
C ASP A 41 -3.29 -8.15 8.40
N PHE A 42 -2.45 -7.98 7.38
CA PHE A 42 -1.67 -9.07 6.80
C PHE A 42 -0.72 -9.68 7.83
N ALA A 43 0.00 -8.86 8.56
CA ALA A 43 0.96 -9.32 9.56
C ALA A 43 0.29 -10.11 10.68
N ALA A 44 -0.95 -9.74 11.03
CA ALA A 44 -1.70 -10.37 12.12
C ALA A 44 -2.49 -11.61 11.68
N ASP A 45 -2.64 -11.83 10.38
CA ASP A 45 -3.48 -12.92 9.86
C ASP A 45 -2.63 -14.18 9.63
N ASP A 46 -2.78 -15.17 10.51
CA ASP A 46 -2.02 -16.42 10.43
C ASP A 46 -2.31 -17.23 9.16
N ASP A 47 -3.41 -16.97 8.49
CA ASP A 47 -3.77 -17.65 7.26
C ASP A 47 -3.11 -17.03 6.01
N LEU A 48 -2.45 -15.91 6.16
CA LEU A 48 -1.72 -15.24 5.09
C LEU A 48 -0.23 -15.37 5.32
N TRP A 49 0.49 -15.85 4.29
CA TRP A 49 1.92 -16.15 4.39
C TRP A 49 2.80 -15.24 3.56
N VAL A 50 2.28 -14.73 2.45
CA VAL A 50 3.03 -13.89 1.50
C VAL A 50 2.12 -12.78 1.02
N ALA A 51 2.68 -11.58 0.85
CA ALA A 51 1.97 -10.48 0.21
C ALA A 51 2.65 -10.11 -1.11
N ILE A 52 1.84 -9.78 -2.10
CA ILE A 52 2.29 -9.21 -3.36
C ILE A 52 1.70 -7.81 -3.44
N ILE A 53 2.55 -6.81 -3.67
CA ILE A 53 2.10 -5.45 -3.92
C ILE A 53 2.36 -5.09 -5.37
N THR A 54 1.35 -4.53 -6.02
CA THR A 54 1.42 -4.12 -7.42
C THR A 54 0.58 -2.86 -7.62
N GLY A 55 0.44 -2.39 -8.83
CA GLY A 55 -0.35 -1.21 -9.16
C GLY A 55 -1.48 -1.56 -10.11
N GLU A 56 -2.62 -0.90 -9.95
CA GLU A 56 -3.73 -1.01 -10.89
C GLU A 56 -3.42 -0.20 -12.13
N GLY A 57 -3.78 -0.74 -13.30
CA GLY A 57 -3.55 -0.07 -14.57
C GLY A 57 -2.14 -0.30 -15.10
N ARG A 58 -1.56 0.72 -15.74
CA ARG A 58 -0.35 0.55 -16.55
C ARG A 58 0.97 0.72 -15.80
N GLY A 59 0.94 1.12 -14.54
CA GLY A 59 2.17 1.36 -13.79
C GLY A 59 2.08 0.87 -12.37
N PHE A 60 3.24 0.59 -11.77
CA PHE A 60 3.31 0.17 -10.37
C PHE A 60 2.99 1.34 -9.45
N SER A 61 3.86 2.34 -9.42
CA SER A 61 3.70 3.55 -8.63
C SER A 61 4.70 4.60 -9.08
N ALA A 62 4.26 5.84 -9.20
CA ALA A 62 5.14 6.97 -9.49
C ALA A 62 5.86 7.51 -8.25
N GLY A 63 5.60 6.91 -7.08
CA GLY A 63 6.23 7.33 -5.83
C GLY A 63 5.41 8.35 -5.07
N ASN A 64 6.08 9.28 -4.38
CA ASN A 64 5.39 10.28 -3.57
C ASN A 64 4.57 11.25 -4.43
N ASP A 65 3.34 11.52 -4.00
CA ASP A 65 2.44 12.39 -4.75
C ASP A 65 2.74 13.87 -4.45
N LEU A 66 3.61 14.45 -5.26
CA LEU A 66 4.00 15.86 -5.14
C LEU A 66 2.85 16.80 -5.50
N ARG A 67 1.99 16.39 -6.42
CA ARG A 67 0.83 17.17 -6.83
C ARG A 67 -0.16 17.35 -5.68
N TYR A 68 -0.40 16.28 -4.92
CA TYR A 68 -1.24 16.34 -3.74
C TYR A 68 -0.69 17.36 -2.73
N GLN A 69 0.62 17.34 -2.50
CA GLN A 69 1.28 18.29 -1.61
C GLN A 69 1.14 19.72 -2.12
N ALA A 70 1.35 19.93 -3.41
CA ALA A 70 1.26 21.25 -4.03
C ALA A 70 -0.16 21.83 -3.97
N GLU A 71 -1.17 20.97 -3.98
CA GLU A 71 -2.58 21.36 -3.89
C GLU A 71 -3.03 21.58 -2.44
N GLY A 72 -2.12 21.52 -1.47
CA GLY A 72 -2.45 21.73 -0.07
C GLY A 72 -3.13 20.53 0.57
N GLY A 73 -2.82 19.33 0.10
CA GLY A 73 -3.44 18.10 0.58
C GLY A 73 -3.25 17.86 2.07
N GLU A 74 -4.21 17.20 2.68
CA GLU A 74 -4.24 16.92 4.10
C GLU A 74 -3.11 15.99 4.52
N ARG A 75 -2.47 16.29 5.66
CA ARG A 75 -1.49 15.41 6.28
C ARG A 75 -2.20 14.41 7.18
N VAL A 76 -1.83 13.15 7.03
CA VAL A 76 -2.40 12.05 7.80
C VAL A 76 -1.24 11.28 8.45
N PRO A 77 -1.37 10.85 9.72
CA PRO A 77 -0.33 10.03 10.34
C PRO A 77 -0.04 8.77 9.54
N MET A 78 1.24 8.44 9.43
CA MET A 78 1.70 7.25 8.71
C MET A 78 2.62 6.45 9.64
N PRO A 79 2.07 5.77 10.65
CA PRO A 79 2.89 5.10 11.67
C PRO A 79 3.79 4.00 11.09
N ARG A 80 3.42 3.42 9.96
CA ARG A 80 4.24 2.39 9.30
C ARG A 80 5.04 2.94 8.12
N GLY A 81 5.01 4.25 7.91
CA GLY A 81 5.81 4.94 6.90
C GLY A 81 5.23 4.88 5.50
N PHE A 82 6.06 5.21 4.53
CA PHE A 82 5.70 5.27 3.13
C PHE A 82 5.31 3.87 2.62
N GLY A 83 4.17 3.78 1.92
CA GLY A 83 3.67 2.49 1.44
C GLY A 83 3.24 1.55 2.55
N GLY A 84 3.22 2.02 3.79
CA GLY A 84 2.91 1.18 4.93
C GLY A 84 4.04 0.22 5.30
N LEU A 85 5.23 0.40 4.74
CA LEU A 85 6.33 -0.56 4.88
C LEU A 85 7.65 0.03 5.36
N THR A 86 7.94 1.30 5.05
CA THR A 86 9.29 1.83 5.28
C THR A 86 9.65 1.99 6.76
N SER A 87 8.67 2.07 7.65
CA SER A 87 8.88 2.12 9.10
C SER A 87 8.37 0.86 9.79
N ARG A 88 8.34 -0.25 9.06
CA ARG A 88 7.86 -1.53 9.58
C ARG A 88 9.04 -2.48 9.77
N PHE A 89 9.41 -2.71 11.02
CA PHE A 89 10.59 -3.50 11.35
C PHE A 89 10.27 -4.83 12.05
N ASP A 90 8.99 -5.13 12.20
CA ASP A 90 8.50 -6.34 12.88
C ASP A 90 7.82 -7.33 11.92
N MET A 91 7.96 -7.12 10.61
CA MET A 91 7.35 -7.99 9.60
C MET A 91 8.18 -9.25 9.41
N ASN A 92 7.58 -10.40 9.69
CA ASN A 92 8.23 -11.71 9.53
C ASN A 92 7.84 -12.43 8.25
N LYS A 93 6.98 -11.84 7.44
CA LYS A 93 6.45 -12.47 6.24
C LYS A 93 7.00 -11.77 5.00
N PRO A 94 7.29 -12.52 3.93
CA PRO A 94 7.81 -11.90 2.71
C PRO A 94 6.77 -11.03 2.02
N VAL A 95 7.24 -9.92 1.47
CA VAL A 95 6.44 -9.01 0.63
C VAL A 95 7.17 -8.88 -0.70
N ILE A 96 6.47 -9.16 -1.79
CA ILE A 96 7.02 -9.14 -3.14
C ILE A 96 6.42 -7.96 -3.90
N ALA A 97 7.28 -7.12 -4.47
CA ALA A 97 6.82 -6.05 -5.34
C ALA A 97 6.76 -6.54 -6.77
N ALA A 98 5.58 -6.56 -7.35
CA ALA A 98 5.36 -6.92 -8.75
C ALA A 98 5.28 -5.62 -9.57
N VAL A 99 6.41 -5.23 -10.07
CA VAL A 99 6.59 -3.96 -10.78
C VAL A 99 6.24 -4.07 -12.26
#